data_770af128c10660e69047d74862115ca4
#
_entry.id   770af128c10660e69047d74862115ca4
#
_cell.length_a   1.000
_cell.length_b   1.000
_cell.length_c   1.000
_cell.angle_alpha   90.00
_cell.angle_beta   90.00
_cell.angle_gamma   90.00
#
_symmetry.space_group_name_H-M   'P 1'
#
loop_
_entity.id
_entity.type
_entity.pdbx_description
1 polymer ?
#
loop_
_entity_poly.entity_id
_entity_poly.type
_entity_poly.pdbx_seq_one_letter_code
_entity_poly.pdbx_strand_id
1 'polypeptide(L)'
;KPGSGAPQVVTKRCVADFAATDPLPQTIVPYMGIVQDRLAVEVLRGCARGCRFCQAGMTYRPVRERPRAQVVEAAERGLAITGYDEVSLTSLSTTDHSGCAAILHQLNADLAGSGVRVSIPSQRLDSFGVEMAAEVGGARRGGLTFAPEAGSQRLRDVINKNVSEEDIELAARNAFEAGWRRVKLYFMMGLPTETDEDVVGIASVAQRVLDIGREVVGRGYKSGVSVSISVAVFVPKTHTPFQWSAQLGRDEVIRRQRLLLASTHDRDIKVSYHDADVSLVEAVLSKMGRAGFDLVMAAWRHGCRFDAWTDQFDFQRWLDAGREVGVSLEGVASAPMSLDQRLPWDHTSPAVSKGFLKREWRRAAAGVTTADCTMESCTGCGVCPTLAVSNRIEGVRDGK
;
A
#
# COMPACT_ATOMS: atom_id res chain seq x y z
N LYS A 1 30.09 -12.45 -0.13
CA LYS A 1 31.00 -11.58 -0.91
C LYS A 1 30.63 -11.75 -2.37
N PRO A 2 30.58 -10.66 -3.19
CA PRO A 2 30.45 -10.83 -4.63
C PRO A 2 31.60 -11.73 -5.09
N GLY A 3 31.30 -12.76 -5.90
CA GLY A 3 32.33 -13.50 -6.61
C GLY A 3 33.12 -12.56 -7.53
N SER A 4 34.32 -12.93 -7.95
CA SER A 4 35.09 -12.16 -8.91
C SER A 4 34.21 -11.90 -10.17
N GLY A 5 33.93 -10.64 -10.49
CA GLY A 5 33.10 -10.22 -11.62
C GLY A 5 31.68 -9.76 -11.26
N ALA A 6 31.19 -9.96 -10.03
CA ALA A 6 29.89 -9.43 -9.63
C ALA A 6 30.00 -7.92 -9.30
N PRO A 7 29.00 -7.10 -9.71
CA PRO A 7 29.00 -5.68 -9.38
C PRO A 7 28.87 -5.46 -7.86
N GLN A 8 29.49 -4.40 -7.33
CA GLN A 8 29.36 -4.05 -5.92
C GLN A 8 27.93 -3.64 -5.54
N VAL A 9 27.19 -3.06 -6.49
CA VAL A 9 25.78 -2.70 -6.34
C VAL A 9 25.01 -3.31 -7.49
N VAL A 10 23.97 -4.06 -7.16
CA VAL A 10 23.03 -4.65 -8.13
C VAL A 10 21.85 -3.70 -8.29
N THR A 11 21.74 -3.10 -9.46
CA THR A 11 20.61 -2.23 -9.80
C THR A 11 19.49 -3.05 -10.42
N LYS A 12 18.25 -2.75 -10.02
CA LYS A 12 17.06 -3.39 -10.59
C LYS A 12 17.02 -3.22 -12.11
N ARG A 13 16.39 -4.16 -12.80
CA ARG A 13 16.01 -3.98 -14.20
C ARG A 13 14.62 -3.34 -14.30
N CYS A 14 14.40 -2.65 -15.40
CA CYS A 14 13.12 -2.01 -15.71
C CYS A 14 12.77 -2.31 -17.17
N VAL A 15 11.54 -2.79 -17.39
CA VAL A 15 11.00 -2.91 -18.75
C VAL A 15 10.67 -1.50 -19.24
N ALA A 16 11.37 -1.02 -20.23
CA ALA A 16 11.21 0.34 -20.77
C ALA A 16 9.89 0.48 -21.53
N ASP A 17 9.59 -0.49 -22.39
CA ASP A 17 8.32 -0.55 -23.11
C ASP A 17 7.39 -1.57 -22.46
N PHE A 18 6.56 -1.10 -21.54
CA PHE A 18 5.61 -1.95 -20.84
C PHE A 18 4.47 -2.41 -21.77
N ALA A 19 4.10 -1.58 -22.72
CA ALA A 19 3.07 -1.89 -23.71
C ALA A 19 3.51 -2.98 -24.71
N ALA A 20 4.82 -3.15 -24.93
CA ALA A 20 5.33 -4.23 -25.78
C ALA A 20 5.33 -5.61 -25.10
N THR A 21 5.03 -5.68 -23.81
CA THR A 21 4.91 -6.96 -23.09
C THR A 21 3.48 -7.50 -23.14
N ASP A 22 3.32 -8.80 -23.38
CA ASP A 22 1.97 -9.41 -23.29
C ASP A 22 1.42 -9.25 -21.86
N PRO A 23 0.24 -8.63 -21.70
CA PRO A 23 -0.40 -8.49 -20.38
C PRO A 23 -0.86 -9.82 -19.79
N LEU A 24 -1.04 -10.85 -20.65
CA LEU A 24 -1.61 -12.14 -20.26
C LEU A 24 -0.94 -13.27 -21.07
N PRO A 25 0.32 -13.63 -20.75
CA PRO A 25 1.08 -14.58 -21.58
C PRO A 25 0.44 -15.97 -21.61
N GLN A 26 0.30 -16.63 -20.50
CA GLN A 26 -0.43 -17.89 -20.32
C GLN A 26 -1.03 -17.92 -18.93
N THR A 27 -2.35 -18.04 -18.85
CA THR A 27 -3.04 -18.09 -17.57
C THR A 27 -3.32 -19.55 -17.21
N ILE A 28 -2.73 -20.00 -16.10
CA ILE A 28 -3.00 -21.30 -15.51
C ILE A 28 -4.12 -21.11 -14.49
N VAL A 29 -5.22 -21.81 -14.70
CA VAL A 29 -6.36 -21.79 -13.77
C VAL A 29 -6.10 -22.85 -12.69
N PRO A 30 -6.19 -22.52 -11.40
CA PRO A 30 -6.02 -23.49 -10.33
C PRO A 30 -7.15 -24.52 -10.33
N TYR A 31 -6.84 -25.77 -9.98
CA TYR A 31 -7.82 -26.84 -9.90
C TYR A 31 -8.75 -26.70 -8.65
N MET A 32 -8.29 -26.01 -7.63
CA MET A 32 -9.06 -25.73 -6.40
C MET A 32 -9.33 -24.25 -6.24
N GLY A 33 -10.36 -23.89 -5.51
CA GLY A 33 -10.64 -22.50 -5.16
C GLY A 33 -9.47 -21.86 -4.39
N ILE A 34 -9.09 -20.66 -4.78
CA ILE A 34 -8.04 -19.86 -4.16
C ILE A 34 -8.59 -18.49 -3.73
N VAL A 35 -7.88 -17.79 -2.84
CA VAL A 35 -8.33 -16.50 -2.31
C VAL A 35 -8.49 -15.44 -3.42
N GLN A 36 -7.65 -15.47 -4.46
CA GLN A 36 -7.67 -14.56 -5.60
C GLN A 36 -8.17 -15.26 -6.87
N ASP A 37 -9.32 -15.96 -6.78
CA ASP A 37 -9.90 -16.75 -7.85
C ASP A 37 -10.60 -15.85 -8.89
N ARG A 38 -9.79 -15.15 -9.69
CA ARG A 38 -10.22 -14.16 -10.69
C ARG A 38 -9.13 -13.88 -11.70
N LEU A 39 -9.53 -13.37 -12.86
CA LEU A 39 -8.59 -12.88 -13.86
C LEU A 39 -7.97 -11.55 -13.39
N ALA A 40 -6.65 -11.49 -13.27
CA ALA A 40 -5.94 -10.25 -12.94
C ALA A 40 -5.24 -9.68 -14.19
N VAL A 41 -5.57 -8.45 -14.55
CA VAL A 41 -4.92 -7.71 -15.66
C VAL A 41 -4.15 -6.53 -15.10
N GLU A 42 -2.81 -6.52 -15.28
CA GLU A 42 -1.97 -5.41 -14.84
C GLU A 42 -2.07 -4.24 -15.81
N VAL A 43 -2.66 -3.13 -15.36
CA VAL A 43 -2.94 -1.96 -16.20
C VAL A 43 -1.86 -0.89 -16.14
N LEU A 44 -1.12 -0.84 -15.02
CA LEU A 44 -0.13 0.19 -14.75
C LEU A 44 0.96 -0.39 -13.85
N ARG A 45 2.21 -0.09 -14.14
CA ARG A 45 3.36 -0.48 -13.32
C ARG A 45 4.13 0.74 -12.84
N GLY A 46 4.41 0.76 -11.53
CA GLY A 46 5.06 1.87 -10.85
C GLY A 46 4.07 2.79 -10.15
N CYS A 47 4.60 3.71 -9.33
CA CYS A 47 3.85 4.75 -8.63
C CYS A 47 4.75 5.96 -8.40
N ALA A 48 4.26 7.16 -8.72
CA ALA A 48 5.00 8.42 -8.57
C ALA A 48 4.56 9.24 -7.35
N ARG A 49 3.52 8.83 -6.64
CA ARG A 49 2.88 9.56 -5.51
C ARG A 49 3.82 9.92 -4.36
N GLY A 50 4.89 9.16 -4.17
CA GLY A 50 5.96 9.55 -3.27
C GLY A 50 5.71 9.30 -1.78
N CYS A 51 4.73 8.47 -1.42
CA CYS A 51 4.50 8.09 -0.02
C CYS A 51 5.80 7.60 0.62
N ARG A 52 6.25 8.24 1.71
CA ARG A 52 7.59 8.08 2.29
C ARG A 52 7.82 6.76 3.01
N PHE A 53 6.76 6.06 3.35
CA PHE A 53 6.80 4.72 3.92
C PHE A 53 6.80 3.60 2.88
N CYS A 54 6.38 3.90 1.65
CA CYS A 54 6.02 2.88 0.66
C CYS A 54 7.24 2.37 -0.12
N GLN A 55 7.66 1.13 0.14
CA GLN A 55 8.75 0.49 -0.58
C GLN A 55 8.40 0.23 -2.05
N ALA A 56 7.18 -0.21 -2.32
CA ALA A 56 6.71 -0.47 -3.68
C ALA A 56 6.73 0.81 -4.53
N GLY A 57 6.25 1.96 -3.98
CA GLY A 57 6.29 3.25 -4.64
C GLY A 57 7.71 3.77 -4.95
N MET A 58 8.72 3.33 -4.21
CA MET A 58 10.12 3.63 -4.51
C MET A 58 10.74 2.62 -5.47
N THR A 59 10.44 1.34 -5.29
CA THR A 59 11.08 0.26 -6.04
C THR A 59 10.56 0.15 -7.48
N TYR A 60 9.28 0.41 -7.73
CA TYR A 60 8.68 0.18 -9.06
C TYR A 60 8.65 1.42 -9.97
N ARG A 61 9.19 2.57 -9.55
CA ARG A 61 9.39 3.74 -10.44
C ARG A 61 10.19 3.39 -11.70
N PRO A 62 9.92 4.07 -12.84
CA PRO A 62 8.92 5.08 -13.12
C PRO A 62 7.52 4.49 -13.38
N VAL A 63 6.51 5.35 -13.54
CA VAL A 63 5.15 4.94 -13.92
C VAL A 63 5.10 4.60 -15.40
N ARG A 64 4.48 3.48 -15.74
CA ARG A 64 4.26 3.04 -17.13
C ARG A 64 2.87 2.45 -17.24
N GLU A 65 2.05 3.11 -18.01
CA GLU A 65 0.69 2.68 -18.32
C GLU A 65 0.67 1.68 -19.49
N ARG A 66 -0.33 0.85 -19.49
CA ARG A 66 -0.69 -0.01 -20.59
C ARG A 66 -1.80 0.67 -21.39
N PRO A 67 -1.75 0.75 -22.73
CA PRO A 67 -2.82 1.33 -23.54
C PRO A 67 -4.16 0.67 -23.25
N ARG A 68 -5.22 1.51 -23.20
CA ARG A 68 -6.60 1.06 -22.95
C ARG A 68 -6.99 -0.15 -23.82
N ALA A 69 -6.73 -0.09 -25.12
CA ALA A 69 -7.08 -1.17 -26.05
C ALA A 69 -6.45 -2.51 -25.66
N GLN A 70 -5.18 -2.51 -25.19
CA GLN A 70 -4.52 -3.72 -24.71
C GLN A 70 -5.10 -4.26 -23.42
N VAL A 71 -5.57 -3.38 -22.52
CA VAL A 71 -6.21 -3.79 -21.27
C VAL A 71 -7.53 -4.49 -21.57
N VAL A 72 -8.36 -3.88 -22.43
CA VAL A 72 -9.66 -4.44 -22.82
C VAL A 72 -9.47 -5.78 -23.54
N GLU A 73 -8.61 -5.85 -24.57
CA GLU A 73 -8.30 -7.07 -25.29
C GLU A 73 -7.78 -8.19 -24.35
N ALA A 74 -6.91 -7.84 -23.40
CA ALA A 74 -6.40 -8.82 -22.43
C ALA A 74 -7.50 -9.35 -21.51
N ALA A 75 -8.42 -8.48 -21.07
CA ALA A 75 -9.56 -8.89 -20.25
C ALA A 75 -10.48 -9.85 -21.01
N GLU A 76 -10.87 -9.50 -22.23
CA GLU A 76 -11.74 -10.33 -23.08
C GLU A 76 -11.09 -11.70 -23.39
N ARG A 77 -9.83 -11.68 -23.88
CA ARG A 77 -9.06 -12.89 -24.17
C ARG A 77 -8.89 -13.76 -22.94
N GLY A 78 -8.55 -13.16 -21.81
CA GLY A 78 -8.34 -13.87 -20.56
C GLY A 78 -9.62 -14.52 -20.04
N LEU A 79 -10.74 -13.83 -20.07
CA LEU A 79 -12.04 -14.38 -19.68
C LEU A 79 -12.45 -15.55 -20.58
N ALA A 80 -12.26 -15.41 -21.90
CA ALA A 80 -12.56 -16.49 -22.85
C ALA A 80 -11.71 -17.77 -22.60
N ILE A 81 -10.46 -17.61 -22.18
CA ILE A 81 -9.53 -18.75 -21.92
C ILE A 81 -9.79 -19.39 -20.55
N THR A 82 -10.09 -18.57 -19.52
CA THR A 82 -10.12 -19.03 -18.14
C THR A 82 -11.52 -19.37 -17.63
N GLY A 83 -12.54 -18.73 -18.19
CA GLY A 83 -13.93 -18.87 -17.73
C GLY A 83 -14.20 -18.23 -16.36
N TYR A 84 -13.34 -17.33 -15.88
CA TYR A 84 -13.58 -16.57 -14.64
C TYR A 84 -14.81 -15.67 -14.75
N ASP A 85 -15.50 -15.47 -13.63
CA ASP A 85 -16.65 -14.56 -13.49
C ASP A 85 -16.28 -13.18 -12.92
N GLU A 86 -14.96 -12.93 -12.74
CA GLU A 86 -14.43 -11.64 -12.30
C GLU A 86 -13.13 -11.30 -13.03
N VAL A 87 -13.02 -10.08 -13.52
CA VAL A 87 -11.78 -9.46 -13.98
C VAL A 87 -11.36 -8.35 -13.01
N SER A 88 -10.11 -8.40 -12.56
CA SER A 88 -9.53 -7.44 -11.63
C SER A 88 -8.45 -6.63 -12.32
N LEU A 89 -8.63 -5.31 -12.40
CA LEU A 89 -7.61 -4.39 -12.91
C LEU A 89 -6.61 -4.10 -11.81
N THR A 90 -5.37 -4.56 -11.99
CA THR A 90 -4.36 -4.54 -10.92
C THR A 90 -3.24 -3.56 -11.19
N SER A 91 -2.83 -2.85 -10.15
CA SER A 91 -1.61 -2.04 -10.09
C SER A 91 -1.35 -1.59 -8.66
N LEU A 92 -0.30 -0.78 -8.43
CA LEU A 92 -0.07 -0.10 -7.14
C LEU A 92 -1.08 1.04 -6.88
N SER A 93 -1.68 1.59 -7.93
CA SER A 93 -2.66 2.67 -7.86
C SER A 93 -3.47 2.70 -9.16
N THR A 94 -4.48 1.86 -9.26
CA THR A 94 -5.20 1.64 -10.52
C THR A 94 -5.97 2.88 -10.97
N THR A 95 -6.52 3.65 -10.04
CA THR A 95 -7.22 4.90 -10.33
C THR A 95 -6.30 6.02 -10.82
N ASP A 96 -4.98 5.87 -10.73
CA ASP A 96 -4.00 6.81 -11.31
C ASP A 96 -3.74 6.57 -12.80
N HIS A 97 -4.24 5.49 -13.37
CA HIS A 97 -4.16 5.27 -14.82
C HIS A 97 -5.00 6.30 -15.56
N SER A 98 -4.41 7.02 -16.52
CA SER A 98 -5.06 8.14 -17.22
C SER A 98 -6.36 7.77 -17.94
N GLY A 99 -6.46 6.52 -18.42
CA GLY A 99 -7.66 5.97 -19.07
C GLY A 99 -8.55 5.13 -18.15
N CYS A 100 -8.39 5.15 -16.82
CA CYS A 100 -9.06 4.20 -15.92
C CYS A 100 -10.58 4.21 -16.05
N ALA A 101 -11.23 5.38 -16.02
CA ALA A 101 -12.68 5.51 -16.16
C ALA A 101 -13.17 4.97 -17.51
N ALA A 102 -12.47 5.28 -18.61
CA ALA A 102 -12.82 4.81 -19.94
C ALA A 102 -12.64 3.29 -20.10
N ILE A 103 -11.61 2.70 -19.46
CA ILE A 103 -11.43 1.24 -19.43
C ILE A 103 -12.60 0.57 -18.71
N LEU A 104 -12.97 1.09 -17.54
CA LEU A 104 -14.09 0.55 -16.76
C LEU A 104 -15.42 0.66 -17.50
N HIS A 105 -15.70 1.83 -18.07
CA HIS A 105 -16.91 2.06 -18.84
C HIS A 105 -17.03 1.06 -20.00
N GLN A 106 -15.94 0.88 -20.77
CA GLN A 106 -15.93 -0.05 -21.89
C GLN A 106 -16.10 -1.50 -21.40
N LEU A 107 -15.35 -1.96 -20.41
CA LEU A 107 -15.47 -3.32 -19.90
C LEU A 107 -16.85 -3.61 -19.30
N ASN A 108 -17.45 -2.65 -18.59
CA ASN A 108 -18.80 -2.80 -18.05
C ASN A 108 -19.85 -2.90 -19.18
N ALA A 109 -19.68 -2.14 -20.27
CA ALA A 109 -20.57 -2.21 -21.44
C ALA A 109 -20.41 -3.54 -22.18
N ASP A 110 -19.17 -3.97 -22.47
CA ASP A 110 -18.88 -5.18 -23.25
C ASP A 110 -19.27 -6.46 -22.49
N LEU A 111 -19.17 -6.44 -21.16
CA LEU A 111 -19.50 -7.56 -20.28
C LEU A 111 -20.95 -7.50 -19.74
N ALA A 112 -21.76 -6.53 -20.18
CA ALA A 112 -23.14 -6.40 -19.72
C ALA A 112 -23.95 -7.67 -20.02
N GLY A 113 -24.61 -8.21 -18.99
CA GLY A 113 -25.40 -9.45 -19.12
C GLY A 113 -24.63 -10.76 -19.13
N SER A 114 -23.31 -10.74 -19.17
CA SER A 114 -22.46 -11.96 -19.13
C SER A 114 -22.35 -12.60 -17.74
N GLY A 115 -22.69 -11.87 -16.67
CA GLY A 115 -22.47 -12.27 -15.29
C GLY A 115 -21.05 -12.02 -14.79
N VAL A 116 -20.14 -11.56 -15.63
CA VAL A 116 -18.75 -11.20 -15.26
C VAL A 116 -18.74 -9.83 -14.56
N ARG A 117 -17.91 -9.71 -13.53
CA ARG A 117 -17.73 -8.48 -12.76
C ARG A 117 -16.36 -7.84 -13.04
N VAL A 118 -16.33 -6.51 -13.06
CA VAL A 118 -15.07 -5.75 -13.10
C VAL A 118 -14.77 -5.21 -11.71
N SER A 119 -13.55 -5.44 -11.21
CA SER A 119 -13.09 -4.99 -9.89
C SER A 119 -11.79 -4.21 -9.95
N ILE A 120 -11.67 -3.22 -9.06
CA ILE A 120 -10.45 -2.44 -8.85
C ILE A 120 -10.04 -2.57 -7.38
N PRO A 121 -9.03 -3.38 -7.04
CA PRO A 121 -8.62 -3.58 -5.65
C PRO A 121 -7.84 -2.38 -5.06
N SER A 122 -7.21 -1.56 -5.90
CA SER A 122 -6.35 -0.44 -5.48
C SER A 122 -6.94 0.89 -5.91
N GLN A 123 -7.63 1.55 -4.98
CA GLN A 123 -8.27 2.84 -5.19
C GLN A 123 -7.67 3.90 -4.27
N ARG A 124 -7.53 5.11 -4.78
CA ARG A 124 -7.11 6.26 -3.99
C ARG A 124 -8.32 7.15 -3.68
N LEU A 125 -8.26 7.81 -2.52
CA LEU A 125 -9.30 8.74 -2.09
C LEU A 125 -9.43 9.95 -3.02
N ASP A 126 -8.30 10.58 -3.36
CA ASP A 126 -8.21 11.77 -4.21
C ASP A 126 -8.61 11.54 -5.69
N SER A 127 -8.72 10.29 -6.12
CA SER A 127 -9.15 9.93 -7.48
C SER A 127 -10.49 9.17 -7.53
N PHE A 128 -11.19 9.03 -6.39
CA PHE A 128 -12.49 8.37 -6.31
C PHE A 128 -13.64 9.37 -6.53
N GLY A 129 -13.78 9.83 -7.77
CA GLY A 129 -14.86 10.73 -8.19
C GLY A 129 -16.21 10.02 -8.43
N VAL A 130 -17.24 10.81 -8.72
CA VAL A 130 -18.62 10.33 -8.98
C VAL A 130 -18.66 9.32 -10.14
N GLU A 131 -17.96 9.60 -11.23
CA GLU A 131 -17.90 8.71 -12.41
C GLU A 131 -17.29 7.35 -12.03
N MET A 132 -16.16 7.37 -11.31
CA MET A 132 -15.50 6.16 -10.83
C MET A 132 -16.41 5.36 -9.89
N ALA A 133 -17.10 6.03 -8.98
CA ALA A 133 -18.04 5.40 -8.06
C ALA A 133 -19.19 4.70 -8.80
N ALA A 134 -19.71 5.31 -9.88
CA ALA A 134 -20.75 4.73 -10.71
C ALA A 134 -20.27 3.46 -11.44
N GLU A 135 -19.09 3.51 -12.05
CA GLU A 135 -18.53 2.39 -12.82
C GLU A 135 -18.13 1.18 -11.93
N VAL A 136 -17.60 1.43 -10.73
CA VAL A 136 -17.21 0.36 -9.78
C VAL A 136 -18.43 -0.23 -9.06
N GLY A 137 -19.57 0.47 -9.09
CA GLY A 137 -20.76 0.17 -8.29
C GLY A 137 -21.67 -0.96 -8.77
N GLY A 138 -21.22 -1.91 -9.62
CA GLY A 138 -22.01 -3.02 -10.17
C GLY A 138 -22.82 -3.86 -9.16
N ALA A 139 -23.57 -4.87 -9.61
CA ALA A 139 -24.70 -5.54 -8.95
C ALA A 139 -24.47 -6.21 -7.58
N ARG A 140 -23.22 -6.41 -7.13
CA ARG A 140 -22.90 -6.93 -5.79
C ARG A 140 -21.84 -6.07 -5.13
N ARG A 141 -22.29 -5.08 -4.38
CA ARG A 141 -21.44 -4.16 -3.64
C ARG A 141 -20.89 -4.82 -2.38
N GLY A 142 -19.62 -5.21 -2.40
CA GLY A 142 -18.84 -5.55 -1.21
C GLY A 142 -18.60 -4.33 -0.31
N GLY A 143 -17.62 -4.38 0.59
CA GLY A 143 -17.09 -3.20 1.28
C GLY A 143 -16.14 -2.43 0.37
N LEU A 144 -16.19 -1.11 0.43
CA LEU A 144 -15.23 -0.23 -0.23
C LEU A 144 -14.06 0.05 0.72
N THR A 145 -12.83 0.03 0.21
CA THR A 145 -11.65 0.22 1.04
C THR A 145 -10.88 1.45 0.62
N PHE A 146 -10.58 2.32 1.58
CA PHE A 146 -9.74 3.49 1.41
C PHE A 146 -8.57 3.48 2.39
N ALA A 147 -7.50 4.16 2.06
CA ALA A 147 -6.29 4.22 2.87
C ALA A 147 -5.87 5.68 3.13
N PRO A 148 -6.45 6.36 4.12
CA PRO A 148 -5.96 7.66 4.59
C PRO A 148 -4.55 7.57 5.17
N GLU A 149 -4.18 6.43 5.75
CA GLU A 149 -2.91 6.04 6.38
C GLU A 149 -2.61 6.75 7.70
N ALA A 150 -3.08 7.99 7.92
CA ALA A 150 -2.86 8.75 9.15
C ALA A 150 -4.12 9.51 9.58
N GLY A 151 -4.28 9.70 10.89
CA GLY A 151 -5.47 10.29 11.50
C GLY A 151 -5.54 11.82 11.40
N SER A 152 -4.45 12.50 11.07
CA SER A 152 -4.41 13.96 10.94
C SER A 152 -3.81 14.41 9.62
N GLN A 153 -4.19 15.62 9.14
CA GLN A 153 -3.58 16.22 7.94
C GLN A 153 -2.09 16.42 8.13
N ARG A 154 -1.66 16.90 9.29
CA ARG A 154 -0.24 17.07 9.62
C ARG A 154 0.55 15.78 9.37
N LEU A 155 0.04 14.65 9.85
CA LEU A 155 0.75 13.38 9.73
C LEU A 155 0.64 12.81 8.31
N ARG A 156 -0.46 13.05 7.57
CA ARG A 156 -0.56 12.74 6.13
C ARG A 156 0.48 13.50 5.31
N ASP A 157 0.77 14.77 5.68
CA ASP A 157 1.83 15.57 5.02
C ASP A 157 3.22 15.02 5.36
N VAL A 158 3.49 14.63 6.60
CA VAL A 158 4.73 13.96 7.02
C VAL A 158 5.00 12.73 6.19
N ILE A 159 4.02 11.87 5.98
CA ILE A 159 4.16 10.64 5.19
C ILE A 159 4.03 10.86 3.67
N ASN A 160 3.79 12.08 3.23
CA ASN A 160 3.54 12.46 1.84
C ASN A 160 2.41 11.65 1.18
N LYS A 161 1.29 11.52 1.90
CA LYS A 161 0.13 10.79 1.37
C LYS A 161 -0.60 11.59 0.30
N ASN A 162 -0.54 12.93 0.36
CA ASN A 162 -1.20 13.88 -0.56
C ASN A 162 -2.71 13.56 -0.67
N VAL A 163 -3.37 13.46 0.48
CA VAL A 163 -4.82 13.30 0.63
C VAL A 163 -5.28 14.28 1.70
N SER A 164 -6.20 15.16 1.36
CA SER A 164 -6.77 16.15 2.27
C SER A 164 -7.96 15.59 3.08
N GLU A 165 -8.43 16.34 4.05
CA GLU A 165 -9.70 16.04 4.75
C GLU A 165 -10.87 16.08 3.77
N GLU A 166 -10.87 17.07 2.87
CA GLU A 166 -11.90 17.26 1.83
C GLU A 166 -11.95 16.06 0.87
N ASP A 167 -10.79 15.50 0.49
CA ASP A 167 -10.73 14.29 -0.35
C ASP A 167 -11.37 13.10 0.35
N ILE A 168 -11.15 12.95 1.66
CA ILE A 168 -11.76 11.87 2.46
C ILE A 168 -13.28 12.04 2.52
N GLU A 169 -13.75 13.24 2.79
CA GLU A 169 -15.19 13.53 2.87
C GLU A 169 -15.88 13.34 1.53
N LEU A 170 -15.27 13.85 0.46
CA LEU A 170 -15.81 13.72 -0.90
C LEU A 170 -15.89 12.27 -1.35
N ALA A 171 -14.80 11.50 -1.15
CA ALA A 171 -14.78 10.07 -1.48
C ALA A 171 -15.82 9.27 -0.69
N ALA A 172 -15.98 9.58 0.60
CA ALA A 172 -17.00 8.95 1.42
C ALA A 172 -18.42 9.27 0.92
N ARG A 173 -18.71 10.52 0.61
CA ARG A 173 -20.00 10.96 0.07
C ARG A 173 -20.31 10.27 -1.25
N ASN A 174 -19.40 10.31 -2.21
CA ASN A 174 -19.53 9.65 -3.51
C ASN A 174 -19.79 8.14 -3.35
N ALA A 175 -19.09 7.49 -2.41
CA ALA A 175 -19.32 6.07 -2.13
C ALA A 175 -20.73 5.79 -1.63
N PHE A 176 -21.21 6.53 -0.63
CA PHE A 176 -22.54 6.32 -0.07
C PHE A 176 -23.67 6.70 -1.04
N GLU A 177 -23.52 7.77 -1.83
CA GLU A 177 -24.45 8.16 -2.90
C GLU A 177 -24.52 7.10 -4.00
N ALA A 178 -23.38 6.53 -4.38
CA ALA A 178 -23.33 5.41 -5.30
C ALA A 178 -23.87 4.10 -4.71
N GLY A 179 -24.25 4.08 -3.41
CA GLY A 179 -25.01 2.99 -2.77
C GLY A 179 -24.19 2.04 -1.93
N TRP A 180 -22.88 2.26 -1.71
CA TRP A 180 -22.16 1.51 -0.69
C TRP A 180 -22.77 1.76 0.69
N ARG A 181 -22.56 0.79 1.60
CA ARG A 181 -23.04 0.86 3.00
C ARG A 181 -21.90 0.60 3.98
N ARG A 182 -20.82 -0.04 3.51
CA ARG A 182 -19.68 -0.42 4.34
C ARG A 182 -18.41 0.17 3.75
N VAL A 183 -17.71 0.97 4.56
CA VAL A 183 -16.42 1.56 4.21
C VAL A 183 -15.36 1.02 5.17
N LYS A 184 -14.24 0.56 4.63
CA LYS A 184 -13.05 0.16 5.39
C LYS A 184 -11.96 1.19 5.20
N LEU A 185 -11.37 1.63 6.31
CA LEU A 185 -10.29 2.61 6.34
C LEU A 185 -9.01 1.95 6.86
N TYR A 186 -7.93 2.06 6.08
CA TYR A 186 -6.61 1.62 6.50
C TYR A 186 -5.80 2.78 7.07
N PHE A 187 -5.15 2.51 8.21
CA PHE A 187 -4.23 3.42 8.88
C PHE A 187 -2.95 2.71 9.30
N MET A 188 -1.92 3.48 9.57
CA MET A 188 -0.70 3.04 10.24
C MET A 188 -0.57 3.72 11.60
N MET A 189 0.03 3.02 12.56
CA MET A 189 0.36 3.50 13.91
C MET A 189 1.87 3.40 14.12
N GLY A 190 2.46 4.37 14.82
CA GLY A 190 3.89 4.42 15.06
C GLY A 190 4.68 5.09 13.93
N LEU A 191 4.02 5.90 13.11
CA LEU A 191 4.67 6.70 12.07
C LEU A 191 5.66 7.71 12.67
N PRO A 192 6.75 8.08 11.96
CA PRO A 192 7.65 9.12 12.41
C PRO A 192 6.90 10.41 12.75
N THR A 193 7.18 11.00 13.92
CA THR A 193 6.55 12.20 14.49
C THR A 193 5.09 12.06 14.91
N GLU A 194 4.51 10.86 14.91
CA GLU A 194 3.14 10.63 15.37
C GLU A 194 2.97 10.98 16.85
N THR A 195 1.88 11.67 17.18
CA THR A 195 1.47 12.02 18.54
C THR A 195 0.20 11.28 18.94
N ASP A 196 -0.21 11.40 20.20
CA ASP A 196 -1.47 10.80 20.67
C ASP A 196 -2.69 11.45 20.01
N GLU A 197 -2.61 12.73 19.68
CA GLU A 197 -3.66 13.43 18.94
C GLU A 197 -3.85 12.87 17.54
N ASP A 198 -2.75 12.46 16.86
CA ASP A 198 -2.83 11.80 15.55
C ASP A 198 -3.51 10.43 15.66
N VAL A 199 -3.26 9.71 16.75
CA VAL A 199 -3.92 8.41 17.02
C VAL A 199 -5.41 8.58 17.27
N VAL A 200 -5.79 9.57 18.11
CA VAL A 200 -7.21 9.93 18.35
C VAL A 200 -7.86 10.39 17.03
N GLY A 201 -7.12 11.11 16.20
CA GLY A 201 -7.56 11.54 14.86
C GLY A 201 -8.05 10.39 13.97
N ILE A 202 -7.52 9.16 14.13
CA ILE A 202 -8.01 7.98 13.40
C ILE A 202 -9.49 7.72 13.71
N ALA A 203 -9.87 7.77 14.98
CA ALA A 203 -11.26 7.61 15.40
C ALA A 203 -12.13 8.76 14.87
N SER A 204 -11.61 10.01 14.87
CA SER A 204 -12.31 11.18 14.35
C SER A 204 -12.60 11.09 12.87
N VAL A 205 -11.62 10.66 12.05
CA VAL A 205 -11.82 10.42 10.59
C VAL A 205 -12.89 9.35 10.37
N ALA A 206 -12.84 8.24 11.11
CA ALA A 206 -13.84 7.18 10.97
C ALA A 206 -15.24 7.64 11.37
N GLN A 207 -15.36 8.44 12.43
CA GLN A 207 -16.63 9.04 12.87
C GLN A 207 -17.17 9.97 11.79
N ARG A 208 -16.33 10.82 11.20
CA ARG A 208 -16.74 11.73 10.13
C ARG A 208 -17.26 10.97 8.91
N VAL A 209 -16.58 9.91 8.49
CA VAL A 209 -17.03 9.05 7.38
C VAL A 209 -18.36 8.37 7.71
N LEU A 210 -18.54 7.90 8.95
CA LEU A 210 -19.80 7.30 9.39
C LEU A 210 -20.95 8.33 9.40
N ASP A 211 -20.69 9.56 9.84
CA ASP A 211 -21.68 10.62 9.87
C ASP A 211 -22.12 11.02 8.46
N ILE A 212 -21.18 11.14 7.50
CA ILE A 212 -21.52 11.36 6.09
C ILE A 212 -22.41 10.22 5.55
N GLY A 213 -22.07 8.98 5.89
CA GLY A 213 -22.91 7.84 5.49
C GLY A 213 -24.33 7.91 6.04
N ARG A 214 -24.48 8.36 7.29
CA ARG A 214 -25.77 8.57 7.94
C ARG A 214 -26.55 9.75 7.37
N GLU A 215 -25.85 10.80 6.93
CA GLU A 215 -26.45 11.93 6.21
C GLU A 215 -27.01 11.49 4.86
N VAL A 216 -26.25 10.75 4.07
CA VAL A 216 -26.62 10.34 2.71
C VAL A 216 -27.69 9.23 2.70
N VAL A 217 -27.50 8.21 3.54
CA VAL A 217 -28.31 6.97 3.51
C VAL A 217 -29.48 7.03 4.50
N GLY A 218 -29.38 7.87 5.53
CA GLY A 218 -30.29 7.87 6.67
C GLY A 218 -29.73 7.14 7.88
N ARG A 219 -30.29 7.40 9.05
CA ARG A 219 -29.90 6.82 10.33
C ARG A 219 -30.70 5.56 10.66
N GLY A 220 -30.11 4.69 11.45
CA GLY A 220 -30.77 3.53 12.05
C GLY A 220 -30.22 2.20 11.57
N TYR A 221 -30.55 1.12 12.30
CA TYR A 221 -30.07 -0.24 12.05
C TYR A 221 -30.36 -0.73 10.62
N LYS A 222 -31.49 -0.33 10.04
CA LYS A 222 -31.88 -0.71 8.66
C LYS A 222 -31.02 -0.03 7.57
N SER A 223 -30.30 1.05 7.88
CA SER A 223 -29.43 1.72 6.89
C SER A 223 -28.24 0.84 6.50
N GLY A 224 -27.77 -0.02 7.41
CA GLY A 224 -26.60 -0.90 7.23
C GLY A 224 -25.28 -0.13 7.07
N VAL A 225 -25.24 1.18 7.38
CA VAL A 225 -24.04 2.01 7.30
C VAL A 225 -23.09 1.62 8.42
N SER A 226 -21.86 1.29 8.06
CA SER A 226 -20.81 0.97 9.03
C SER A 226 -19.43 1.30 8.49
N VAL A 227 -18.51 1.61 9.40
CA VAL A 227 -17.09 1.87 9.11
C VAL A 227 -16.23 0.84 9.82
N SER A 228 -15.21 0.35 9.15
CA SER A 228 -14.20 -0.52 9.76
C SER A 228 -12.84 0.14 9.68
N ILE A 229 -12.16 0.26 10.80
CA ILE A 229 -10.77 0.72 10.91
C ILE A 229 -9.86 -0.52 10.92
N SER A 230 -8.82 -0.51 10.11
CA SER A 230 -7.75 -1.50 10.16
C SER A 230 -6.42 -0.79 10.29
N VAL A 231 -5.71 -1.03 11.41
CA VAL A 231 -4.47 -0.32 11.73
C VAL A 231 -3.29 -1.28 11.66
N ALA A 232 -2.32 -0.98 10.80
CA ALA A 232 -1.04 -1.65 10.76
C ALA A 232 -0.02 -0.92 11.64
N VAL A 233 0.89 -1.65 12.28
CA VAL A 233 2.05 -1.03 12.91
C VAL A 233 3.06 -0.64 11.84
N PHE A 234 3.57 0.59 11.90
CA PHE A 234 4.60 1.05 10.97
C PHE A 234 5.88 0.24 11.11
N VAL A 235 6.36 -0.29 10.01
CA VAL A 235 7.65 -0.99 9.89
C VAL A 235 8.53 -0.23 8.90
N PRO A 236 9.71 0.25 9.30
CA PRO A 236 10.65 0.89 8.38
C PRO A 236 11.07 -0.07 7.26
N LYS A 237 10.80 0.30 6.01
CA LYS A 237 11.12 -0.51 4.84
C LYS A 237 12.38 -0.02 4.14
N THR A 238 13.17 -0.95 3.60
CA THR A 238 14.38 -0.66 2.84
C THR A 238 14.09 0.19 1.61
N HIS A 239 15.05 1.03 1.22
CA HIS A 239 14.95 1.92 0.06
C HIS A 239 13.80 2.93 0.11
N THR A 240 13.30 3.25 1.31
CA THR A 240 12.31 4.33 1.52
C THR A 240 12.93 5.50 2.27
N PRO A 241 12.33 6.70 2.21
CA PRO A 241 12.73 7.81 3.08
C PRO A 241 12.77 7.45 4.56
N PHE A 242 11.89 6.56 5.02
CA PHE A 242 11.80 6.14 6.42
C PHE A 242 12.66 4.92 6.79
N GLN A 243 13.54 4.46 5.91
CA GLN A 243 14.43 3.33 6.17
C GLN A 243 15.38 3.53 7.37
N TRP A 244 15.61 4.78 7.78
CA TRP A 244 16.46 5.12 8.95
C TRP A 244 15.68 5.26 10.25
N SER A 245 14.36 5.24 10.19
CA SER A 245 13.51 5.43 11.36
C SER A 245 13.58 4.23 12.32
N ALA A 246 13.37 4.51 13.60
CA ALA A 246 13.03 3.49 14.58
C ALA A 246 11.61 2.98 14.33
N GLN A 247 11.33 1.73 14.69
CA GLN A 247 9.97 1.30 14.96
C GLN A 247 9.59 1.69 16.39
N LEU A 248 8.33 2.00 16.61
CA LEU A 248 7.79 2.25 17.93
C LEU A 248 7.93 1.01 18.82
N GLY A 249 8.34 1.17 20.07
CA GLY A 249 8.47 0.07 21.00
C GLY A 249 7.15 -0.67 21.25
N ARG A 250 7.23 -1.96 21.54
CA ARG A 250 6.09 -2.85 21.71
C ARG A 250 5.02 -2.33 22.68
N ASP A 251 5.44 -1.95 23.87
CA ASP A 251 4.51 -1.49 24.92
C ASP A 251 3.82 -0.17 24.54
N GLU A 252 4.52 0.70 23.84
CA GLU A 252 3.96 1.94 23.34
C GLU A 252 2.95 1.69 22.20
N VAL A 253 3.19 0.71 21.32
CA VAL A 253 2.20 0.26 20.33
C VAL A 253 0.92 -0.19 21.04
N ILE A 254 1.03 -1.05 22.05
CA ILE A 254 -0.10 -1.55 22.82
C ILE A 254 -0.83 -0.41 23.53
N ARG A 255 -0.10 0.57 24.10
CA ARG A 255 -0.68 1.75 24.73
C ARG A 255 -1.52 2.56 23.72
N ARG A 256 -0.98 2.80 22.53
CA ARG A 256 -1.69 3.56 21.46
C ARG A 256 -2.88 2.80 20.89
N GLN A 257 -2.79 1.46 20.77
CA GLN A 257 -3.95 0.64 20.40
C GLN A 257 -5.09 0.79 21.41
N ARG A 258 -4.78 0.80 22.72
CA ARG A 258 -5.77 1.04 23.77
C ARG A 258 -6.35 2.45 23.71
N LEU A 259 -5.50 3.47 23.42
CA LEU A 259 -5.94 4.86 23.24
C LEU A 259 -6.94 4.96 22.08
N LEU A 260 -6.65 4.35 20.94
CA LEU A 260 -7.56 4.32 19.78
C LEU A 260 -8.90 3.65 20.13
N LEU A 261 -8.86 2.51 20.80
CA LEU A 261 -10.09 1.82 21.24
C LEU A 261 -10.91 2.69 22.20
N ALA A 262 -10.26 3.35 23.16
CA ALA A 262 -10.91 4.23 24.11
C ALA A 262 -11.50 5.51 23.45
N SER A 263 -10.98 5.91 22.29
CA SER A 263 -11.46 7.06 21.52
C SER A 263 -12.57 6.71 20.52
N THR A 264 -12.86 5.41 20.33
CA THR A 264 -13.86 4.94 19.38
C THR A 264 -15.13 4.55 20.13
N HIS A 265 -16.18 5.39 20.05
CA HIS A 265 -17.39 5.22 20.87
C HIS A 265 -18.59 4.67 20.11
N ASP A 266 -18.63 4.82 18.78
CA ASP A 266 -19.80 4.43 18.00
C ASP A 266 -19.76 2.92 17.67
N ARG A 267 -20.85 2.20 17.97
CA ARG A 267 -20.99 0.74 17.73
C ARG A 267 -20.91 0.33 16.27
N ASP A 268 -21.19 1.27 15.34
CA ASP A 268 -21.13 1.02 13.90
C ASP A 268 -19.70 1.24 13.35
N ILE A 269 -18.73 1.60 14.23
CA ILE A 269 -17.30 1.61 13.94
C ILE A 269 -16.64 0.39 14.54
N LYS A 270 -15.99 -0.42 13.71
CA LYS A 270 -15.21 -1.59 14.15
C LYS A 270 -13.73 -1.33 14.00
N VAL A 271 -12.94 -1.60 15.03
CA VAL A 271 -11.49 -1.44 15.01
C VAL A 271 -10.82 -2.81 14.98
N SER A 272 -9.90 -2.99 14.07
CA SER A 272 -8.94 -4.10 14.02
C SER A 272 -7.52 -3.55 13.90
N TYR A 273 -6.54 -4.23 14.46
CA TYR A 273 -5.14 -3.84 14.39
C TYR A 273 -4.24 -5.05 14.27
N HIS A 274 -3.05 -4.82 13.69
CA HIS A 274 -2.02 -5.85 13.61
C HIS A 274 -1.41 -6.11 14.99
N ASP A 275 -1.02 -7.34 15.20
CA ASP A 275 -0.33 -7.77 16.41
C ASP A 275 1.03 -7.05 16.54
N ALA A 276 1.31 -6.55 17.75
CA ALA A 276 2.55 -5.81 18.03
C ALA A 276 3.79 -6.72 17.97
N ASP A 277 3.65 -7.96 18.38
CA ASP A 277 4.75 -8.94 18.44
C ASP A 277 5.15 -9.39 17.02
N VAL A 278 4.17 -9.68 16.16
CA VAL A 278 4.39 -9.98 14.74
C VAL A 278 5.08 -8.80 14.05
N SER A 279 4.60 -7.59 14.30
CA SER A 279 5.16 -6.36 13.72
C SER A 279 6.58 -6.08 14.20
N LEU A 280 6.89 -6.43 15.46
CA LEU A 280 8.25 -6.31 16.00
C LEU A 280 9.21 -7.25 15.27
N VAL A 281 8.85 -8.52 15.11
CA VAL A 281 9.67 -9.52 14.39
C VAL A 281 9.87 -9.08 12.94
N GLU A 282 8.85 -8.56 12.27
CA GLU A 282 8.95 -8.02 10.91
C GLU A 282 9.97 -6.88 10.82
N ALA A 283 9.96 -5.94 11.78
CA ALA A 283 10.91 -4.84 11.81
C ALA A 283 12.35 -5.32 12.04
N VAL A 284 12.55 -6.28 12.94
CA VAL A 284 13.87 -6.90 13.18
C VAL A 284 14.41 -7.49 11.89
N LEU A 285 13.66 -8.34 11.23
CA LEU A 285 14.07 -9.01 9.98
C LEU A 285 14.31 -7.99 8.85
N SER A 286 13.54 -6.92 8.81
CA SER A 286 13.71 -5.83 7.82
C SER A 286 15.02 -5.05 8.02
N LYS A 287 15.59 -5.01 9.24
CA LYS A 287 16.77 -4.22 9.60
C LYS A 287 18.07 -5.01 9.65
N MET A 288 18.02 -6.31 9.92
CA MET A 288 19.22 -7.10 10.26
C MET A 288 20.14 -7.45 9.08
N GLY A 289 19.69 -7.46 7.86
CA GLY A 289 20.51 -7.93 6.76
C GLY A 289 20.95 -9.40 6.93
N ARG A 290 22.22 -9.73 6.63
CA ARG A 290 22.70 -11.14 6.68
C ARG A 290 22.71 -11.76 8.07
N ALA A 291 22.90 -10.96 9.11
CA ALA A 291 22.86 -11.45 10.50
C ALA A 291 21.46 -11.98 10.90
N GLY A 292 20.41 -11.57 10.18
CA GLY A 292 19.08 -12.13 10.35
C GLY A 292 18.96 -13.61 10.06
N PHE A 293 19.91 -14.19 9.27
CA PHE A 293 19.93 -15.63 9.01
C PHE A 293 20.11 -16.45 10.30
N ASP A 294 21.04 -16.05 11.16
CA ASP A 294 21.30 -16.77 12.40
C ASP A 294 20.08 -16.73 13.33
N LEU A 295 19.40 -15.58 13.41
CA LEU A 295 18.15 -15.43 14.17
C LEU A 295 17.03 -16.34 13.61
N VAL A 296 16.84 -16.36 12.29
CA VAL A 296 15.82 -17.20 11.64
C VAL A 296 16.12 -18.67 11.85
N MET A 297 17.41 -19.09 11.76
CA MET A 297 17.81 -20.47 12.01
C MET A 297 17.61 -20.88 13.47
N ALA A 298 17.88 -20.00 14.43
CA ALA A 298 17.57 -20.23 15.83
C ALA A 298 16.06 -20.34 16.06
N ALA A 299 15.26 -19.41 15.55
CA ALA A 299 13.80 -19.47 15.63
C ALA A 299 13.24 -20.79 15.04
N TRP A 300 13.78 -21.23 13.90
CA TRP A 300 13.43 -22.53 13.33
C TRP A 300 13.76 -23.71 14.26
N ARG A 301 14.92 -23.71 14.95
CA ARG A 301 15.29 -24.73 15.92
C ARG A 301 14.36 -24.71 17.15
N HIS A 302 13.92 -23.53 17.60
CA HIS A 302 12.92 -23.35 18.65
C HIS A 302 11.49 -23.73 18.22
N GLY A 303 11.30 -24.18 16.97
CA GLY A 303 10.02 -24.72 16.50
C GLY A 303 9.12 -23.70 15.80
N CYS A 304 9.61 -22.49 15.45
CA CYS A 304 8.86 -21.56 14.62
C CYS A 304 8.57 -22.16 13.25
N ARG A 305 7.30 -22.21 12.88
CA ARG A 305 6.77 -22.70 11.60
C ARG A 305 5.50 -21.95 11.27
N PHE A 306 5.36 -21.56 10.01
CA PHE A 306 4.13 -20.91 9.52
C PHE A 306 3.73 -19.65 10.29
N ASP A 307 4.70 -18.83 10.71
CA ASP A 307 4.52 -17.66 11.58
C ASP A 307 3.63 -16.55 10.96
N ALA A 308 3.27 -16.66 9.68
CA ALA A 308 2.28 -15.81 9.05
C ALA A 308 0.82 -16.14 9.50
N TRP A 309 0.61 -17.29 10.14
CA TRP A 309 -0.68 -17.70 10.69
C TRP A 309 -0.73 -17.39 12.18
N THR A 310 -1.73 -16.63 12.59
CA THR A 310 -1.85 -16.14 13.98
C THR A 310 -1.89 -17.24 15.03
N ASP A 311 -2.45 -18.40 14.69
CA ASP A 311 -2.53 -19.57 15.56
C ASP A 311 -1.23 -20.38 15.62
N GLN A 312 -0.27 -20.10 14.71
CA GLN A 312 1.05 -20.75 14.66
C GLN A 312 2.16 -19.85 15.21
N PHE A 313 1.94 -18.53 15.23
CA PHE A 313 2.92 -17.57 15.70
C PHE A 313 3.12 -17.66 17.22
N ASP A 314 4.35 -17.83 17.65
CA ASP A 314 4.74 -17.87 19.07
C ASP A 314 5.89 -16.90 19.31
N PHE A 315 5.59 -15.75 19.89
CA PHE A 315 6.57 -14.69 20.15
C PHE A 315 7.66 -15.13 21.13
N GLN A 316 7.33 -16.01 22.09
CA GLN A 316 8.32 -16.49 23.07
C GLN A 316 9.46 -17.25 22.39
N ARG A 317 9.18 -18.03 21.36
CA ARG A 317 10.21 -18.73 20.57
C ARG A 317 11.16 -17.76 19.85
N TRP A 318 10.65 -16.63 19.38
CA TRP A 318 11.47 -15.57 18.78
C TRP A 318 12.36 -14.90 19.85
N LEU A 319 11.85 -14.67 21.07
CA LEU A 319 12.63 -14.13 22.17
C LEU A 319 13.75 -15.11 22.59
N ASP A 320 13.45 -16.41 22.64
CA ASP A 320 14.42 -17.46 22.95
C ASP A 320 15.50 -17.55 21.87
N ALA A 321 15.11 -17.50 20.60
CA ALA A 321 16.04 -17.43 19.48
C ALA A 321 16.94 -16.19 19.53
N GLY A 322 16.37 -15.04 19.87
CA GLY A 322 17.14 -13.80 20.05
C GLY A 322 18.17 -13.92 21.15
N ARG A 323 17.81 -14.54 22.30
CA ARG A 323 18.75 -14.83 23.41
C ARG A 323 19.86 -15.78 22.99
N GLU A 324 19.53 -16.84 22.22
CA GLU A 324 20.54 -17.80 21.73
C GLU A 324 21.59 -17.13 20.85
N VAL A 325 21.19 -16.21 19.98
CA VAL A 325 22.12 -15.53 19.06
C VAL A 325 22.62 -14.16 19.56
N GLY A 326 22.28 -13.77 20.79
CA GLY A 326 22.72 -12.52 21.40
C GLY A 326 22.08 -11.26 20.79
N VAL A 327 20.84 -11.37 20.27
CA VAL A 327 20.10 -10.29 19.63
C VAL A 327 18.91 -9.86 20.47
N SER A 328 18.86 -8.59 20.87
CA SER A 328 17.66 -7.98 21.43
C SER A 328 16.72 -7.59 20.29
N LEU A 329 15.56 -8.24 20.16
CA LEU A 329 14.60 -7.94 19.12
C LEU A 329 14.13 -6.48 19.19
N GLU A 330 13.73 -6.03 20.38
CA GLU A 330 13.29 -4.65 20.59
C GLU A 330 14.42 -3.65 20.35
N GLY A 331 15.63 -3.96 20.82
CA GLY A 331 16.81 -3.13 20.58
C GLY A 331 17.13 -2.93 19.11
N VAL A 332 16.96 -3.96 18.27
CA VAL A 332 17.13 -3.86 16.81
C VAL A 332 16.01 -3.05 16.17
N ALA A 333 14.76 -3.34 16.52
CA ALA A 333 13.60 -2.69 15.91
C ALA A 333 13.54 -1.19 16.24
N SER A 334 13.75 -0.83 17.52
CA SER A 334 13.63 0.55 18.01
C SER A 334 14.89 1.40 17.81
N ALA A 335 16.02 0.83 17.39
CA ALA A 335 17.21 1.63 17.11
C ALA A 335 17.08 2.45 15.83
N PRO A 336 17.17 3.79 15.87
CA PRO A 336 17.26 4.59 14.68
C PRO A 336 18.62 4.35 13.99
N MET A 337 18.65 4.46 12.65
CA MET A 337 19.89 4.38 11.89
C MET A 337 20.37 5.77 11.50
N SER A 338 21.71 6.01 11.52
CA SER A 338 22.25 7.27 11.03
C SER A 338 22.06 7.39 9.51
N LEU A 339 21.74 8.61 9.06
CA LEU A 339 21.62 8.90 7.63
C LEU A 339 22.92 8.61 6.85
N ASP A 340 24.07 8.69 7.52
CA ASP A 340 25.39 8.57 6.88
C ASP A 340 26.00 7.16 7.01
N GLN A 341 25.42 6.30 7.82
CA GLN A 341 25.93 4.94 7.95
C GLN A 341 25.66 4.11 6.68
N ARG A 342 26.49 3.09 6.46
CA ARG A 342 26.24 2.06 5.46
C ARG A 342 25.12 1.14 5.96
N LEU A 343 24.10 0.97 5.12
CA LEU A 343 22.96 0.10 5.43
C LEU A 343 23.18 -1.33 4.91
N PRO A 344 22.59 -2.34 5.54
CA PRO A 344 22.75 -3.74 5.13
C PRO A 344 22.36 -4.01 3.66
N TRP A 345 21.44 -3.23 3.11
CA TRP A 345 20.91 -3.35 1.74
C TRP A 345 21.55 -2.41 0.72
N ASP A 346 22.59 -1.63 1.08
CA ASP A 346 23.29 -0.70 0.15
C ASP A 346 23.98 -1.41 -1.04
N HIS A 347 24.02 -2.74 -1.05
CA HIS A 347 24.47 -3.56 -2.17
C HIS A 347 23.39 -3.77 -3.24
N THR A 348 22.16 -3.33 -3.01
CA THR A 348 21.05 -3.32 -3.98
C THR A 348 20.59 -1.90 -4.25
N SER A 349 20.08 -1.63 -5.46
CA SER A 349 19.60 -0.31 -5.84
C SER A 349 18.29 -0.39 -6.61
N PRO A 350 17.22 0.28 -6.14
CA PRO A 350 16.01 0.48 -6.93
C PRO A 350 16.15 1.62 -7.94
N ALA A 351 17.37 2.14 -8.16
CA ALA A 351 17.69 3.34 -8.92
C ALA A 351 17.20 4.67 -8.30
N VAL A 352 16.50 4.65 -7.18
CA VAL A 352 16.23 5.86 -6.39
C VAL A 352 17.51 6.23 -5.65
N SER A 353 17.96 7.47 -5.79
CA SER A 353 19.21 7.92 -5.19
C SER A 353 19.07 8.05 -3.66
N LYS A 354 20.13 7.66 -2.93
CA LYS A 354 20.18 7.82 -1.47
C LYS A 354 20.07 9.30 -1.06
N GLY A 355 20.57 10.21 -1.91
CA GLY A 355 20.43 11.67 -1.71
C GLY A 355 18.97 12.12 -1.76
N PHE A 356 18.16 11.58 -2.67
CA PHE A 356 16.72 11.84 -2.70
C PHE A 356 16.03 11.31 -1.43
N LEU A 357 16.29 10.08 -1.02
CA LEU A 357 15.69 9.51 0.18
C LEU A 357 16.01 10.33 1.44
N LYS A 358 17.27 10.81 1.58
CA LYS A 358 17.68 11.72 2.66
C LYS A 358 16.98 13.09 2.61
N ARG A 359 16.76 13.65 1.42
CA ARG A 359 15.97 14.89 1.26
C ARG A 359 14.53 14.67 1.70
N GLU A 360 13.91 13.60 1.26
CA GLU A 360 12.53 13.27 1.62
C GLU A 360 12.37 12.99 3.12
N TRP A 361 13.36 12.38 3.75
CA TRP A 361 13.38 12.20 5.20
C TRP A 361 13.38 13.54 5.95
N ARG A 362 14.21 14.51 5.48
CA ARG A 362 14.27 15.87 6.08
C ARG A 362 12.97 16.64 5.83
N ARG A 363 12.39 16.53 4.63
CA ARG A 363 11.09 17.13 4.30
C ARG A 363 9.97 16.57 5.16
N ALA A 364 9.99 15.27 5.45
CA ALA A 364 9.06 14.64 6.38
C ALA A 364 9.13 15.27 7.78
N ALA A 365 10.35 15.41 8.32
CA ALA A 365 10.55 16.02 9.62
C ALA A 365 10.06 17.50 9.69
N ALA A 366 10.04 18.19 8.55
CA ALA A 366 9.53 19.56 8.42
C ALA A 366 8.04 19.62 8.02
N GLY A 367 7.35 18.50 7.83
CA GLY A 367 5.95 18.46 7.37
C GLY A 367 5.75 18.95 5.93
N VAL A 368 6.81 19.02 5.12
CA VAL A 368 6.75 19.56 3.75
C VAL A 368 6.47 18.44 2.75
N THR A 369 5.41 18.57 1.98
CA THR A 369 5.01 17.60 0.94
C THR A 369 5.89 17.67 -0.31
N THR A 370 5.89 16.61 -1.09
CA THR A 370 6.54 16.48 -2.39
C THR A 370 5.50 16.10 -3.43
N ALA A 371 5.50 16.82 -4.53
CA ALA A 371 4.54 16.62 -5.62
C ALA A 371 4.72 15.29 -6.36
N ASP A 372 3.70 14.91 -7.13
CA ASP A 372 3.73 13.78 -8.04
C ASP A 372 4.39 14.19 -9.36
N CYS A 373 5.46 13.52 -9.76
CA CYS A 373 6.19 13.85 -10.97
C CYS A 373 5.49 13.42 -12.27
N THR A 374 4.34 12.78 -12.22
CA THR A 374 3.48 12.52 -13.38
C THR A 374 2.53 13.68 -13.66
N MET A 375 2.24 14.48 -12.63
CA MET A 375 1.30 15.60 -12.70
C MET A 375 2.03 16.95 -12.74
N GLU A 376 3.21 17.02 -12.12
CA GLU A 376 3.99 18.24 -11.94
C GLU A 376 5.45 18.06 -12.38
N SER A 377 6.35 18.88 -11.83
CA SER A 377 7.77 18.85 -12.17
C SER A 377 8.50 17.64 -11.58
N CYS A 378 9.59 17.24 -12.23
CA CYS A 378 10.46 16.15 -11.78
C CYS A 378 11.00 16.38 -10.37
N THR A 379 10.80 15.42 -9.47
CA THR A 379 11.27 15.47 -8.06
C THR A 379 12.75 15.17 -7.87
N GLY A 380 13.46 14.80 -8.92
CA GLY A 380 14.91 14.51 -8.87
C GLY A 380 15.24 13.24 -8.10
N CYS A 381 14.40 12.20 -8.19
CA CYS A 381 14.64 10.91 -7.50
C CYS A 381 15.81 10.10 -8.09
N GLY A 382 16.23 10.37 -9.32
CA GLY A 382 17.35 9.72 -10.00
C GLY A 382 16.98 8.49 -10.84
N VAL A 383 15.76 8.01 -10.78
CA VAL A 383 15.36 6.73 -11.43
C VAL A 383 15.43 6.83 -12.96
N CYS A 384 14.81 7.86 -13.53
CA CYS A 384 14.72 8.01 -14.98
C CYS A 384 16.09 8.09 -15.67
N PRO A 385 17.03 8.93 -15.23
CA PRO A 385 18.36 8.96 -15.84
C PRO A 385 19.17 7.69 -15.57
N THR A 386 19.03 7.06 -14.40
CA THR A 386 19.80 5.85 -14.05
C THR A 386 19.37 4.64 -14.89
N LEU A 387 18.10 4.51 -15.22
CA LEU A 387 17.55 3.38 -15.96
C LEU A 387 17.32 3.67 -17.45
N ALA A 388 17.53 4.91 -17.90
CA ALA A 388 17.18 5.41 -19.23
C ALA A 388 15.70 5.11 -19.59
N VAL A 389 14.79 5.28 -18.62
CA VAL A 389 13.35 5.05 -18.75
C VAL A 389 12.61 6.19 -18.08
N SER A 390 11.64 6.81 -18.75
CA SER A 390 10.78 7.88 -18.22
C SER A 390 9.40 7.36 -17.82
N ASN A 391 8.58 8.22 -17.18
CA ASN A 391 7.16 7.98 -17.05
C ASN A 391 6.52 7.86 -18.44
N ARG A 392 5.64 6.88 -18.63
CA ARG A 392 4.84 6.70 -19.85
C ARG A 392 3.36 6.69 -19.47
N ILE A 393 2.69 7.76 -19.81
CA ILE A 393 1.26 8.02 -19.54
C ILE A 393 0.54 8.01 -20.89
N GLU A 394 -0.58 7.29 -20.99
CA GLU A 394 -1.38 7.24 -22.21
C GLU A 394 -1.88 8.64 -22.57
N GLY A 395 -1.72 9.05 -23.84
CA GLY A 395 -2.15 10.37 -24.31
C GLY A 395 -1.19 11.53 -24.03
N VAL A 396 -0.14 11.31 -23.24
CA VAL A 396 0.94 12.30 -23.05
C VAL A 396 2.10 11.96 -23.98
N ARG A 397 2.42 12.83 -24.93
CA ARG A 397 3.60 12.64 -25.80
C ARG A 397 4.88 12.66 -24.98
N ASP A 398 5.81 11.76 -25.29
CA ASP A 398 7.16 11.73 -24.72
C ASP A 398 7.80 13.12 -24.88
N GLY A 399 8.06 13.83 -23.78
CA GLY A 399 8.75 15.11 -23.86
C GLY A 399 8.31 16.23 -22.90
N LYS A 400 7.71 15.93 -21.75
CA LYS A 400 7.65 16.91 -20.66
C LYS A 400 8.34 16.40 -19.39
#